data_46831901ca13d8479fe278d97e842d54
#
_entry.id   46831901ca13d8479fe278d97e842d54
#
_cell.length_a   1.000
_cell.length_b   1.000
_cell.length_c   1.000
_cell.angle_alpha   90.00
_cell.angle_beta   90.00
_cell.angle_gamma   90.00
#
_symmetry.space_group_name_H-M   'P 1'
#
loop_
_entity.id
_entity.type
_entity.pdbx_description
1 polymer ?
#
loop_
_entity_poly.entity_id
_entity_poly.type
_entity_poly.pdbx_seq_one_letter_code
_entity_poly.pdbx_strand_id
1 'polypeptide(L)'
;MIYKPNFFVITGGPGVGKTTLLEALAKQGFPYVPEVAREIIREQVARNGNALPWANIPAYTHLMLSRSVESFEQHQKQESVLFFDRGIPDTLAYAHLTHQPILPELRHTVQAFRYNTQVFILPPWSEIYKTDSERRQSYQEAIETYDIMFATYQQLGYTPIIVPKGTPEERAEFVVNALKKHTPDRPR
;
A
#
# COMPACT_ATOMS: atom_id res chain seq x y z
N MET A 1 10.96 -8.47 -15.45
CA MET A 1 9.82 -7.67 -14.96
C MET A 1 8.58 -8.54 -14.97
N ILE A 2 7.92 -8.63 -13.82
CA ILE A 2 6.65 -9.37 -13.66
C ILE A 2 5.54 -8.31 -13.51
N TYR A 3 4.58 -8.31 -14.41
CA TYR A 3 3.46 -7.38 -14.42
C TYR A 3 2.13 -8.11 -14.18
N LYS A 4 1.37 -7.67 -13.18
CA LYS A 4 0.07 -8.23 -12.80
C LYS A 4 -1.02 -7.16 -12.95
N PRO A 5 -1.69 -7.07 -14.10
CA PRO A 5 -2.71 -6.04 -14.35
C PRO A 5 -3.96 -6.17 -13.47
N ASN A 6 -4.17 -7.33 -12.86
CA ASN A 6 -5.26 -7.61 -11.93
C ASN A 6 -4.90 -7.36 -10.45
N PHE A 7 -3.66 -6.94 -10.14
CA PHE A 7 -3.23 -6.57 -8.79
C PHE A 7 -3.29 -5.06 -8.63
N PHE A 8 -4.11 -4.59 -7.71
CA PHE A 8 -4.29 -3.17 -7.43
C PHE A 8 -3.77 -2.83 -6.04
N VAL A 9 -3.10 -1.70 -5.91
CA VAL A 9 -2.63 -1.21 -4.62
C VAL A 9 -3.61 -0.18 -4.07
N ILE A 10 -3.94 -0.31 -2.79
CA ILE A 10 -4.57 0.72 -1.98
C ILE A 10 -3.52 1.21 -0.98
N THR A 11 -3.19 2.50 -1.04
CA THR A 11 -2.17 3.11 -0.19
C THR A 11 -2.63 4.44 0.41
N GLY A 12 -1.78 5.06 1.20
CA GLY A 12 -2.06 6.30 1.92
C GLY A 12 -1.45 6.27 3.32
N GLY A 13 -1.38 7.39 3.97
CA GLY A 13 -0.83 7.53 5.31
C GLY A 13 -1.53 6.69 6.39
N PRO A 14 -1.07 6.73 7.62
CA PRO A 14 -1.76 6.08 8.72
C PRO A 14 -3.11 6.78 9.01
N GLY A 15 -4.09 6.03 9.51
CA GLY A 15 -5.36 6.61 9.98
C GLY A 15 -6.33 7.10 8.90
N VAL A 16 -6.07 6.89 7.61
CA VAL A 16 -6.91 7.36 6.49
C VAL A 16 -8.06 6.41 6.12
N GLY A 17 -8.25 5.32 6.88
CA GLY A 17 -9.35 4.36 6.67
C GLY A 17 -9.10 3.34 5.55
N LYS A 18 -7.85 2.92 5.30
CA LYS A 18 -7.54 1.84 4.32
C LYS A 18 -8.23 0.52 4.68
N THR A 19 -8.09 0.08 5.93
CA THR A 19 -8.66 -1.20 6.40
C THR A 19 -10.16 -1.26 6.19
N THR A 20 -10.90 -0.21 6.58
CA THR A 20 -12.37 -0.17 6.42
C THR A 20 -12.79 -0.17 4.95
N LEU A 21 -12.03 0.49 4.06
CA LEU A 21 -12.25 0.42 2.62
C LEU A 21 -12.02 -0.99 2.07
N LEU A 22 -10.91 -1.64 2.45
CA LEU A 22 -10.59 -3.00 2.01
C LEU A 22 -11.63 -4.02 2.48
N GLU A 23 -12.12 -3.89 3.72
CA GLU A 23 -13.22 -4.71 4.24
C GLU A 23 -14.53 -4.47 3.47
N ALA A 24 -14.83 -3.23 3.08
CA ALA A 24 -16.01 -2.92 2.26
C ALA A 24 -15.89 -3.51 0.85
N LEU A 25 -14.69 -3.50 0.25
CA LEU A 25 -14.41 -4.16 -1.03
C LEU A 25 -14.52 -5.69 -0.92
N ALA A 26 -14.03 -6.28 0.18
CA ALA A 26 -14.13 -7.72 0.42
C ALA A 26 -15.59 -8.18 0.53
N LYS A 27 -16.47 -7.40 1.16
CA LYS A 27 -17.92 -7.66 1.21
C LYS A 27 -18.58 -7.64 -0.18
N GLN A 28 -17.98 -6.95 -1.15
CA GLN A 28 -18.42 -6.92 -2.55
C GLN A 28 -17.75 -8.01 -3.42
N GLY A 29 -16.99 -8.92 -2.81
CA GLY A 29 -16.34 -10.04 -3.52
C GLY A 29 -14.93 -9.73 -4.04
N PHE A 30 -14.31 -8.62 -3.65
CA PHE A 30 -12.95 -8.29 -4.00
C PHE A 30 -11.99 -8.64 -2.85
N PRO A 31 -11.22 -9.73 -2.96
CA PRO A 31 -10.28 -10.12 -1.92
C PRO A 31 -9.11 -9.12 -1.82
N TYR A 32 -8.48 -9.10 -0.65
CA TYR A 32 -7.28 -8.28 -0.45
C TYR A 32 -6.21 -9.00 0.35
N VAL A 33 -4.98 -8.55 0.18
CA VAL A 33 -3.78 -8.97 0.90
C VAL A 33 -3.51 -7.93 1.99
N PRO A 34 -3.43 -8.33 3.26
CA PRO A 34 -3.17 -7.42 4.37
C PRO A 34 -1.79 -6.75 4.33
N GLU A 35 -1.64 -5.65 5.06
CA GLU A 35 -0.40 -4.90 5.21
C GLU A 35 0.69 -5.73 5.91
N VAL A 36 1.79 -6.01 5.22
CA VAL A 36 2.92 -6.80 5.77
C VAL A 36 3.65 -6.09 6.91
N ALA A 37 3.69 -4.76 6.89
CA ALA A 37 4.39 -3.95 7.89
C ALA A 37 3.90 -4.20 9.32
N ARG A 38 2.59 -4.33 9.52
CA ARG A 38 2.00 -4.62 10.83
C ARG A 38 2.32 -6.03 11.31
N GLU A 39 2.33 -6.99 10.39
CA GLU A 39 2.70 -8.37 10.71
C GLU A 39 4.15 -8.44 11.19
N ILE A 40 5.07 -7.78 10.47
CA ILE A 40 6.47 -7.68 10.86
C ILE A 40 6.62 -7.11 12.27
N ILE A 41 5.94 -6.02 12.59
CA ILE A 41 6.00 -5.41 13.93
C ILE A 41 5.56 -6.40 15.00
N ARG A 42 4.43 -7.09 14.81
CA ARG A 42 3.91 -8.08 15.78
C ARG A 42 4.89 -9.24 15.97
N GLU A 43 5.43 -9.79 14.88
CA GLU A 43 6.43 -10.86 14.95
C GLU A 43 7.71 -10.42 15.65
N GLN A 44 8.22 -9.22 15.33
CA GLN A 44 9.44 -8.71 15.94
C GLN A 44 9.26 -8.46 17.43
N VAL A 45 8.14 -7.89 17.84
CA VAL A 45 7.81 -7.68 19.27
C VAL A 45 7.69 -9.01 20.00
N ALA A 46 6.98 -9.99 19.43
CA ALA A 46 6.76 -11.30 20.05
C ALA A 46 8.05 -12.11 20.28
N ARG A 47 9.06 -11.95 19.40
CA ARG A 47 10.35 -12.66 19.50
C ARG A 47 11.50 -11.80 20.03
N ASN A 48 11.21 -10.61 20.58
CA ASN A 48 12.21 -9.61 21.01
C ASN A 48 13.24 -9.27 19.91
N GLY A 49 12.81 -9.25 18.66
CA GLY A 49 13.61 -8.83 17.52
C GLY A 49 13.79 -7.32 17.47
N ASN A 50 14.76 -6.86 16.71
CA ASN A 50 15.08 -5.43 16.60
C ASN A 50 14.74 -4.81 15.24
N ALA A 51 14.22 -5.56 14.27
CA ALA A 51 13.80 -5.03 12.98
C ALA A 51 12.44 -4.31 13.10
N LEU A 52 12.47 -3.16 13.76
CA LEU A 52 11.32 -2.34 14.11
C LEU A 52 11.54 -0.90 13.65
N PRO A 53 10.50 -0.15 13.29
CA PRO A 53 10.61 1.22 12.79
C PRO A 53 11.22 2.20 13.81
N TRP A 54 11.24 1.85 15.09
CA TRP A 54 11.84 2.66 16.18
C TRP A 54 13.16 2.11 16.73
N ALA A 55 13.63 0.94 16.24
CA ALA A 55 14.84 0.30 16.74
C ALA A 55 15.90 0.11 15.64
N ASN A 56 15.55 -0.42 14.50
CA ASN A 56 16.45 -0.68 13.38
C ASN A 56 15.72 -0.49 12.06
N ILE A 57 15.65 0.75 11.60
CA ILE A 57 14.93 1.14 10.37
C ILE A 57 15.45 0.38 9.15
N PRO A 58 16.76 0.24 8.88
CA PRO A 58 17.26 -0.52 7.74
C PRO A 58 16.82 -1.99 7.73
N ALA A 59 16.92 -2.68 8.87
CA ALA A 59 16.47 -4.07 8.98
C ALA A 59 14.95 -4.19 8.79
N TYR A 60 14.17 -3.25 9.33
CA TYR A 60 12.73 -3.20 9.15
C TYR A 60 12.36 -2.98 7.68
N THR A 61 13.02 -2.03 6.99
CA THR A 61 12.81 -1.76 5.56
C THR A 61 13.13 -2.98 4.70
N HIS A 62 14.21 -3.71 5.03
CA HIS A 62 14.58 -4.94 4.32
C HIS A 62 13.52 -6.04 4.51
N LEU A 63 12.98 -6.22 5.72
CA LEU A 63 11.88 -7.15 5.97
C LEU A 63 10.60 -6.73 5.24
N MET A 64 10.28 -5.45 5.20
CA MET A 64 9.14 -4.96 4.43
C MET A 64 9.28 -5.31 2.95
N LEU A 65 10.47 -5.12 2.38
CA LEU A 65 10.73 -5.44 0.98
C LEU A 65 10.55 -6.93 0.71
N SER A 66 11.25 -7.80 1.46
CA SER A 66 11.20 -9.25 1.24
C SER A 66 9.79 -9.82 1.44
N ARG A 67 9.08 -9.41 2.49
CA ARG A 67 7.70 -9.86 2.74
C ARG A 67 6.72 -9.36 1.70
N SER A 68 6.88 -8.13 1.19
CA SER A 68 6.04 -7.62 0.11
C SER A 68 6.27 -8.38 -1.20
N VAL A 69 7.50 -8.76 -1.50
CA VAL A 69 7.84 -9.61 -2.67
C VAL A 69 7.24 -11.01 -2.48
N GLU A 70 7.48 -11.66 -1.35
CA GLU A 70 6.90 -12.97 -1.03
C GLU A 70 5.37 -12.96 -1.19
N SER A 71 4.72 -11.94 -0.66
CA SER A 71 3.27 -11.77 -0.75
C SER A 71 2.79 -11.60 -2.19
N PHE A 72 3.51 -10.82 -3.00
CA PHE A 72 3.22 -10.68 -4.44
C PHE A 72 3.36 -12.03 -5.17
N GLU A 73 4.44 -12.78 -4.91
CA GLU A 73 4.75 -14.05 -5.56
C GLU A 73 3.76 -15.16 -5.18
N GLN A 74 3.35 -15.23 -3.92
CA GLN A 74 2.35 -16.19 -3.45
C GLN A 74 1.02 -16.08 -4.19
N HIS A 75 0.67 -14.87 -4.66
CA HIS A 75 -0.59 -14.60 -5.35
C HIS A 75 -0.47 -14.58 -6.88
N GLN A 76 0.70 -14.88 -7.47
CA GLN A 76 0.92 -14.77 -8.91
C GLN A 76 -0.06 -15.59 -9.78
N LYS A 77 -0.61 -16.68 -9.24
CA LYS A 77 -1.60 -17.51 -9.94
C LYS A 77 -3.03 -16.96 -9.86
N GLN A 78 -3.27 -15.91 -9.07
CA GLN A 78 -4.57 -15.25 -8.96
C GLN A 78 -4.90 -14.56 -10.29
N GLU A 79 -6.07 -14.88 -10.86
CA GLU A 79 -6.55 -14.31 -12.13
C GLU A 79 -7.59 -13.21 -11.92
N SER A 80 -8.37 -13.29 -10.84
CA SER A 80 -9.34 -12.24 -10.50
C SER A 80 -8.65 -11.02 -9.88
N VAL A 81 -9.38 -9.91 -9.81
CA VAL A 81 -8.91 -8.68 -9.15
C VAL A 81 -8.52 -9.00 -7.70
N LEU A 82 -7.34 -8.52 -7.31
CA LEU A 82 -6.79 -8.64 -5.97
C LEU A 82 -6.25 -7.28 -5.53
N PHE A 83 -6.69 -6.83 -4.37
CA PHE A 83 -6.16 -5.61 -3.76
C PHE A 83 -5.02 -5.93 -2.79
N PHE A 84 -4.07 -5.02 -2.69
CA PHE A 84 -2.98 -5.07 -1.72
C PHE A 84 -3.08 -3.86 -0.79
N ASP A 85 -3.14 -4.09 0.51
CA ASP A 85 -2.96 -3.03 1.50
C ASP A 85 -1.49 -2.66 1.53
N ARG A 86 -1.11 -1.66 0.77
CA ARG A 86 0.22 -1.26 0.36
C ARG A 86 0.87 -2.25 -0.63
N GLY A 87 1.79 -1.73 -1.43
CA GLY A 87 2.58 -2.51 -2.37
C GLY A 87 4.08 -2.36 -2.12
N ILE A 88 4.87 -3.06 -2.92
CA ILE A 88 6.34 -2.95 -2.90
C ILE A 88 6.83 -1.49 -3.02
N PRO A 89 6.20 -0.60 -3.84
CA PRO A 89 6.57 0.81 -3.90
C PRO A 89 6.43 1.57 -2.56
N ASP A 90 5.55 1.14 -1.65
CA ASP A 90 5.44 1.75 -0.32
C ASP A 90 6.72 1.58 0.51
N THR A 91 7.49 0.52 0.28
CA THR A 91 8.81 0.34 0.92
C THR A 91 9.81 1.40 0.44
N LEU A 92 9.78 1.76 -0.84
CA LEU A 92 10.60 2.86 -1.37
C LEU A 92 10.15 4.21 -0.79
N ALA A 93 8.84 4.46 -0.72
CA ALA A 93 8.30 5.65 -0.09
C ALA A 93 8.70 5.75 1.39
N TYR A 94 8.69 4.63 2.11
CA TYR A 94 9.14 4.57 3.50
C TYR A 94 10.64 4.85 3.64
N ALA A 95 11.48 4.34 2.74
CA ALA A 95 12.90 4.65 2.74
C ALA A 95 13.17 6.15 2.49
N HIS A 96 12.39 6.79 1.60
CA HIS A 96 12.44 8.25 1.41
C HIS A 96 11.99 9.01 2.66
N LEU A 97 10.87 8.61 3.26
CA LEU A 97 10.32 9.23 4.47
C LEU A 97 11.28 9.18 5.65
N THR A 98 12.04 8.10 5.77
CA THR A 98 13.01 7.88 6.85
C THR A 98 14.44 8.27 6.47
N HIS A 99 14.62 8.98 5.35
CA HIS A 99 15.90 9.47 4.85
C HIS A 99 16.99 8.40 4.71
N GLN A 100 16.58 7.16 4.38
CA GLN A 100 17.53 6.08 4.16
C GLN A 100 18.15 6.14 2.76
N PRO A 101 19.38 5.65 2.61
CA PRO A 101 19.97 5.46 1.28
C PRO A 101 19.14 4.43 0.49
N ILE A 102 18.80 4.77 -0.75
CA ILE A 102 18.06 3.87 -1.64
C ILE A 102 19.05 2.86 -2.25
N LEU A 103 19.06 1.68 -1.69
CA LEU A 103 19.93 0.59 -2.15
C LEU A 103 19.55 0.12 -3.56
N PRO A 104 20.51 -0.34 -4.37
CA PRO A 104 20.25 -0.86 -5.71
C PRO A 104 19.21 -1.98 -5.75
N GLU A 105 19.22 -2.86 -4.75
CA GLU A 105 18.23 -3.94 -4.60
C GLU A 105 16.78 -3.40 -4.53
N LEU A 106 16.52 -2.42 -3.66
CA LEU A 106 15.19 -1.82 -3.52
C LEU A 106 14.76 -1.16 -4.83
N ARG A 107 15.67 -0.41 -5.46
CA ARG A 107 15.42 0.25 -6.76
C ARG A 107 15.11 -0.75 -7.87
N HIS A 108 15.85 -1.86 -7.92
CA HIS A 108 15.62 -2.92 -8.89
C HIS A 108 14.29 -3.64 -8.64
N THR A 109 13.99 -3.96 -7.38
CA THR A 109 12.79 -4.72 -6.99
C THR A 109 11.50 -3.97 -7.32
N VAL A 110 11.41 -2.66 -7.06
CA VAL A 110 10.21 -1.86 -7.39
C VAL A 110 9.97 -1.76 -8.91
N GLN A 111 10.99 -2.00 -9.72
CA GLN A 111 10.87 -2.05 -11.18
C GLN A 111 10.57 -3.47 -11.69
N ALA A 112 11.04 -4.49 -10.98
CA ALA A 112 10.89 -5.89 -11.36
C ALA A 112 9.46 -6.41 -11.11
N PHE A 113 8.78 -5.96 -10.05
CA PHE A 113 7.45 -6.39 -9.65
C PHE A 113 6.45 -5.25 -9.86
N ARG A 114 5.51 -5.42 -10.79
CA ARG A 114 4.60 -4.37 -11.21
C ARG A 114 3.15 -4.75 -10.98
N TYR A 115 2.45 -3.90 -10.24
CA TYR A 115 0.99 -3.92 -10.07
C TYR A 115 0.30 -3.25 -11.25
N ASN A 116 -1.03 -3.21 -11.25
CA ASN A 116 -1.78 -2.35 -12.18
C ASN A 116 -1.26 -0.92 -12.10
N THR A 117 -1.23 -0.23 -13.23
CA THR A 117 -0.74 1.15 -13.30
C THR A 117 -1.59 2.11 -12.46
N GLN A 118 -2.85 1.80 -12.22
CA GLN A 118 -3.72 2.55 -11.33
C GLN A 118 -3.47 2.15 -9.88
N VAL A 119 -3.20 3.15 -9.03
CA VAL A 119 -3.00 2.97 -7.59
C VAL A 119 -3.99 3.87 -6.86
N PHE A 120 -4.80 3.29 -6.00
CA PHE A 120 -5.75 4.03 -5.19
C PHE A 120 -5.07 4.59 -3.96
N ILE A 121 -5.01 5.92 -3.86
CA ILE A 121 -4.38 6.59 -2.73
C ILE A 121 -5.41 7.37 -1.91
N LEU A 122 -5.38 7.15 -0.59
CA LEU A 122 -6.29 7.78 0.35
C LEU A 122 -5.64 9.04 0.91
N PRO A 123 -6.27 10.21 0.75
CA PRO A 123 -5.72 11.46 1.25
C PRO A 123 -5.81 11.55 2.78
N PRO A 124 -4.99 12.39 3.43
CA PRO A 124 -5.12 12.70 4.84
C PRO A 124 -6.53 13.22 5.15
N TRP A 125 -7.09 12.79 6.28
CA TRP A 125 -8.44 13.11 6.66
C TRP A 125 -8.51 13.44 8.15
N SER A 126 -8.49 14.73 8.48
CA SER A 126 -8.42 15.23 9.86
C SER A 126 -9.57 14.76 10.75
N GLU A 127 -10.78 14.63 10.18
CA GLU A 127 -11.99 14.30 10.91
C GLU A 127 -12.01 12.87 11.45
N ILE A 128 -11.30 11.95 10.79
CA ILE A 128 -11.20 10.55 11.24
C ILE A 128 -9.81 10.20 11.79
N TYR A 129 -8.87 11.16 11.73
CA TYR A 129 -7.52 10.93 12.21
C TYR A 129 -7.51 10.80 13.73
N LYS A 130 -7.18 9.61 14.22
CA LYS A 130 -7.03 9.33 15.66
C LYS A 130 -5.62 8.79 15.90
N THR A 131 -4.97 9.33 16.90
CA THR A 131 -3.75 8.75 17.47
C THR A 131 -4.15 7.61 18.42
N ASP A 132 -3.46 6.49 18.35
CA ASP A 132 -3.58 5.37 19.28
C ASP A 132 -2.19 4.90 19.71
N SER A 133 -2.11 3.84 20.53
CA SER A 133 -0.85 3.31 21.04
C SER A 133 0.12 2.84 19.94
N GLU A 134 -0.40 2.48 18.77
CA GLU A 134 0.38 2.06 17.59
C GLU A 134 0.64 3.23 16.61
N ARG A 135 -0.09 4.36 16.77
CA ARG A 135 -0.06 5.54 15.87
C ARG A 135 0.33 6.77 16.67
N ARG A 136 1.63 6.99 16.77
CA ARG A 136 2.21 8.17 17.42
C ARG A 136 2.42 9.35 16.47
N GLN A 137 2.21 9.15 15.17
CA GLN A 137 2.42 10.18 14.15
C GLN A 137 1.41 11.31 14.29
N SER A 138 1.86 12.54 14.11
CA SER A 138 1.02 13.73 14.05
C SER A 138 0.25 13.77 12.71
N TYR A 139 -0.78 14.60 12.64
CA TYR A 139 -1.50 14.84 11.38
C TYR A 139 -0.60 15.44 10.30
N GLN A 140 0.38 16.29 10.68
CA GLN A 140 1.35 16.85 9.76
C GLN A 140 2.24 15.75 9.13
N GLU A 141 2.72 14.80 9.94
CA GLU A 141 3.46 13.64 9.44
C GLU A 141 2.62 12.75 8.51
N ALA A 142 1.31 12.69 8.73
CA ALA A 142 0.40 11.97 7.82
C ALA A 142 0.29 12.65 6.46
N ILE A 143 0.33 13.99 6.40
CA ILE A 143 0.38 14.77 5.15
C ILE A 143 1.69 14.50 4.43
N GLU A 144 2.83 14.61 5.10
CA GLU A 144 4.16 14.35 4.52
C GLU A 144 4.26 12.92 3.99
N THR A 145 3.74 11.95 4.73
CA THR A 145 3.67 10.54 4.30
C THR A 145 2.87 10.41 3.01
N TYR A 146 1.71 11.06 2.92
CA TYR A 146 0.88 11.06 1.72
C TYR A 146 1.62 11.65 0.51
N ASP A 147 2.24 12.82 0.68
CA ASP A 147 2.94 13.51 -0.41
C ASP A 147 4.11 12.68 -0.95
N ILE A 148 4.89 12.07 -0.05
CA ILE A 148 6.00 11.20 -0.43
C ILE A 148 5.49 9.94 -1.16
N MET A 149 4.42 9.31 -0.67
CA MET A 149 3.82 8.15 -1.33
C MET A 149 3.30 8.50 -2.72
N PHE A 150 2.56 9.60 -2.83
CA PHE A 150 2.02 10.07 -4.10
C PHE A 150 3.14 10.31 -5.12
N ALA A 151 4.16 11.06 -4.74
CA ALA A 151 5.32 11.35 -5.60
C ALA A 151 6.09 10.07 -5.98
N THR A 152 6.29 9.13 -5.04
CA THR A 152 6.99 7.88 -5.29
C THR A 152 6.26 7.03 -6.33
N TYR A 153 4.95 6.88 -6.22
CA TYR A 153 4.17 6.13 -7.21
C TYR A 153 4.20 6.81 -8.58
N GLN A 154 4.07 8.13 -8.66
CA GLN A 154 4.19 8.86 -9.92
C GLN A 154 5.58 8.67 -10.57
N GLN A 155 6.65 8.80 -9.81
CA GLN A 155 8.03 8.62 -10.30
C GLN A 155 8.29 7.21 -10.82
N LEU A 156 7.61 6.21 -10.28
CA LEU A 156 7.66 4.82 -10.75
C LEU A 156 6.73 4.56 -11.95
N GLY A 157 6.05 5.57 -12.49
CA GLY A 157 5.18 5.47 -13.66
C GLY A 157 3.80 4.88 -13.37
N TYR A 158 3.34 4.91 -12.12
CA TYR A 158 1.95 4.62 -11.76
C TYR A 158 1.09 5.88 -11.90
N THR A 159 -0.21 5.68 -11.95
CA THR A 159 -1.22 6.74 -11.95
C THR A 159 -1.99 6.71 -10.64
N PRO A 160 -1.63 7.52 -9.64
CA PRO A 160 -2.38 7.60 -8.40
C PRO A 160 -3.78 8.16 -8.63
N ILE A 161 -4.79 7.44 -8.16
CA ILE A 161 -6.20 7.84 -8.16
C ILE A 161 -6.57 8.20 -6.72
N ILE A 162 -6.89 9.46 -6.49
CA ILE A 162 -7.27 9.94 -5.15
C ILE A 162 -8.66 9.44 -4.82
N VAL A 163 -8.77 8.60 -3.79
CA VAL A 163 -10.06 8.12 -3.28
C VAL A 163 -10.73 9.24 -2.48
N PRO A 164 -11.97 9.62 -2.80
CA PRO A 164 -12.65 10.70 -2.08
C PRO A 164 -12.90 10.34 -0.60
N LYS A 165 -13.06 11.36 0.24
CA LYS A 165 -13.54 11.19 1.60
C LYS A 165 -15.01 10.76 1.54
N GLY A 166 -15.43 9.92 2.49
CA GLY A 166 -16.81 9.38 2.53
C GLY A 166 -16.87 8.11 3.37
N THR A 167 -18.03 7.51 3.42
CA THR A 167 -18.23 6.21 4.09
C THR A 167 -17.39 5.10 3.42
N PRO A 168 -17.09 4.02 4.11
CA PRO A 168 -16.39 2.88 3.50
C PRO A 168 -17.08 2.36 2.23
N GLU A 169 -18.42 2.35 2.22
CA GLU A 169 -19.26 1.89 1.11
C GLU A 169 -19.15 2.82 -0.11
N GLU A 170 -19.26 4.14 0.08
CA GLU A 170 -19.10 5.14 -0.99
C GLU A 170 -17.70 5.08 -1.61
N ARG A 171 -16.68 4.91 -0.78
CA ARG A 171 -15.30 4.78 -1.22
C ARG A 171 -15.06 3.48 -1.98
N ALA A 172 -15.65 2.37 -1.55
CA ALA A 172 -15.58 1.08 -2.24
C ALA A 172 -16.29 1.17 -3.61
N GLU A 173 -17.46 1.81 -3.67
CA GLU A 173 -18.18 2.05 -4.94
C GLU A 173 -17.35 2.89 -5.91
N PHE A 174 -16.69 3.94 -5.42
CA PHE A 174 -15.77 4.76 -6.22
C PHE A 174 -14.66 3.91 -6.84
N VAL A 175 -14.00 3.06 -6.03
CA VAL A 175 -12.93 2.16 -6.48
C VAL A 175 -13.45 1.19 -7.52
N VAL A 176 -14.58 0.51 -7.27
CA VAL A 176 -15.18 -0.46 -8.22
C VAL A 176 -15.57 0.21 -9.53
N ASN A 177 -16.11 1.43 -9.49
CA ASN A 177 -16.46 2.18 -10.70
C ASN A 177 -15.21 2.60 -11.50
N ALA A 178 -14.08 2.88 -10.83
CA ALA A 178 -12.82 3.15 -11.51
C ALA A 178 -12.27 1.91 -12.23
N LEU A 179 -12.40 0.71 -11.63
CA LEU A 179 -12.00 -0.54 -12.28
C LEU A 179 -12.76 -0.78 -13.59
N LYS A 180 -14.08 -0.53 -13.61
CA LYS A 180 -14.94 -0.75 -14.79
C LYS A 180 -14.56 0.13 -15.98
N LYS A 181 -14.11 1.36 -15.73
CA LYS A 181 -13.74 2.31 -16.80
C LYS A 181 -12.47 1.91 -17.56
N HIS A 182 -11.68 0.99 -17.03
CA HIS A 182 -10.37 0.59 -17.58
C HIS A 182 -10.31 -0.88 -18.00
N THR A 183 -11.40 -1.63 -17.88
CA THR A 183 -11.51 -2.92 -18.55
C THR A 183 -11.78 -2.62 -20.03
N PRO A 184 -10.84 -2.89 -20.97
CA PRO A 184 -11.18 -2.78 -22.37
C PRO A 184 -12.35 -3.72 -22.65
N ASP A 185 -13.40 -3.21 -23.34
CA ASP A 185 -14.52 -4.01 -23.80
C ASP A 185 -13.96 -5.31 -24.40
N ARG A 186 -14.29 -6.46 -23.80
CA ARG A 186 -14.02 -7.73 -24.47
C ARG A 186 -14.84 -7.71 -25.75
N PRO A 187 -14.21 -7.81 -26.93
CA PRO A 187 -14.98 -7.98 -28.17
C PRO A 187 -15.87 -9.20 -27.99
N ARG A 188 -17.16 -9.03 -28.28
CA ARG A 188 -18.17 -10.09 -28.27
C ARG A 188 -17.87 -11.15 -29.33
#